data_7a275b85e012bcf38d24c141ae2f0e0f
#
_entry.id   7a275b85e012bcf38d24c141ae2f0e0f
#
_cell.length_a   1.000
_cell.length_b   1.000
_cell.length_c   1.000
_cell.angle_alpha   90.00
_cell.angle_beta   90.00
_cell.angle_gamma   90.00
#
_symmetry.space_group_name_H-M   'P 1'
#
loop_
_entity.id
_entity.type
_entity.pdbx_description
1 polymer ?
#
loop_
_entity_poly.entity_id
_entity_poly.type
_entity_poly.pdbx_seq_one_letter_code
_entity_poly.pdbx_strand_id
1 'polypeptide(L)'
;MSNVRIAFVDCLPDLALADRTSAARFGTTFLDRPRPDTFERYLHDLEHDSELAVLFVGGGSSAPEPVRKLRSKREFAKTRVYVVRADAGAPVPGWSEALDVEDSVTPAAFAGDGLTDMIELGLRAYHSLTLDPLYTEYYLDMTYNKIFDWFETTRWNWKEIDFDKINPELLSETEVDFLTEAAIIEFGTLPGAHNFLREWQGETSFSSWALMWGAEEARHSLVQARYLDRLGIKVRSKHALYKREPYPMGDTRSGTLMMNIISEARASELYHRLAAETTEPVIKRIWKLLGRDESRHARAFYVFTDELCRSSKQSQIDALKMTYVWLADRDEGIKHPAGHFYPHSTSAKGLRRIEAIQAGATDTADNKVLSMVRRLASDDSIESVRDIKGKLRSLV
;
A
#
# COMPACT_ATOMS: atom_id res chain seq x y z
N MET A 1 16.75 -3.44 25.65
CA MET A 1 15.46 -4.14 25.58
C MET A 1 14.45 -3.18 26.15
N SER A 2 13.44 -2.76 25.37
CA SER A 2 12.35 -1.91 25.85
C SER A 2 11.63 -2.64 27.00
N ASN A 3 11.26 -1.92 28.04
CA ASN A 3 10.49 -2.45 29.17
C ASN A 3 9.04 -2.72 28.73
N VAL A 4 8.84 -3.81 27.99
CA VAL A 4 7.51 -4.22 27.56
C VAL A 4 6.72 -4.79 28.73
N ARG A 5 5.47 -4.37 28.89
CA ARG A 5 4.59 -4.78 29.97
C ARG A 5 3.37 -5.55 29.46
N ILE A 6 2.86 -6.40 30.32
CA ILE A 6 1.62 -7.16 30.10
C ILE A 6 0.72 -6.90 31.30
N ALA A 7 -0.53 -6.59 31.07
CA ALA A 7 -1.47 -6.32 32.15
C ALA A 7 -2.69 -7.27 32.09
N PHE A 8 -3.15 -7.66 33.25
CA PHE A 8 -4.38 -8.40 33.48
C PHE A 8 -5.33 -7.54 34.32
N VAL A 9 -6.50 -7.28 33.81
CA VAL A 9 -7.53 -6.45 34.47
C VAL A 9 -8.78 -7.26 34.67
N ASP A 10 -9.25 -7.37 35.89
CA ASP A 10 -10.45 -8.13 36.27
C ASP A 10 -10.44 -9.62 35.89
N CYS A 11 -9.27 -10.21 35.67
CA CYS A 11 -9.11 -11.62 35.28
C CYS A 11 -8.78 -12.54 36.46
N LEU A 12 -8.57 -12.00 37.65
CA LEU A 12 -7.98 -12.74 38.79
C LEU A 12 -8.78 -13.92 39.32
N PRO A 13 -10.13 -13.91 39.35
CA PRO A 13 -10.90 -15.07 39.81
C PRO A 13 -10.67 -16.32 38.97
N ASP A 14 -10.27 -16.10 37.70
CA ASP A 14 -10.22 -17.13 36.67
C ASP A 14 -8.80 -17.67 36.43
N LEU A 15 -7.78 -17.08 37.07
CA LEU A 15 -6.37 -17.48 36.92
C LEU A 15 -5.84 -18.20 38.16
N ALA A 16 -5.35 -19.41 37.98
CA ALA A 16 -4.68 -20.16 39.05
C ALA A 16 -3.38 -19.48 39.51
N LEU A 17 -2.99 -19.68 40.78
CA LEU A 17 -1.79 -19.07 41.35
C LEU A 17 -0.51 -19.45 40.61
N ALA A 18 -0.44 -20.70 40.12
CA ALA A 18 0.69 -21.19 39.31
C ALA A 18 0.85 -20.40 38.00
N ASP A 19 -0.25 -20.06 37.36
CA ASP A 19 -0.25 -19.32 36.11
C ASP A 19 0.26 -17.89 36.31
N ARG A 20 -0.07 -17.25 37.43
CA ARG A 20 0.43 -15.92 37.83
C ARG A 20 1.94 -15.92 38.02
N THR A 21 2.48 -16.98 38.63
CA THR A 21 3.93 -17.11 38.85
C THR A 21 4.68 -17.28 37.52
N SER A 22 4.14 -18.05 36.61
CA SER A 22 4.68 -18.20 35.25
C SER A 22 4.62 -16.90 34.46
N ALA A 23 3.53 -16.15 34.55
CA ALA A 23 3.37 -14.86 33.89
C ALA A 23 4.33 -13.78 34.42
N ALA A 24 4.72 -13.82 35.70
CA ALA A 24 5.61 -12.83 36.33
C ALA A 24 6.95 -12.68 35.60
N ARG A 25 7.46 -13.74 34.97
CA ARG A 25 8.70 -13.70 34.16
C ARG A 25 8.65 -12.75 32.96
N PHE A 26 7.45 -12.39 32.49
CA PHE A 26 7.25 -11.48 31.36
C PHE A 26 7.01 -10.03 31.81
N GLY A 27 7.22 -9.68 33.05
CA GLY A 27 6.95 -8.34 33.56
C GLY A 27 5.45 -8.02 33.63
N THR A 28 4.65 -8.98 34.02
CA THR A 28 3.18 -8.83 34.07
C THR A 28 2.72 -8.05 35.30
N THR A 29 1.64 -7.30 35.14
CA THR A 29 0.93 -6.59 36.21
C THR A 29 -0.51 -7.11 36.28
N PHE A 30 -0.95 -7.40 37.49
CA PHE A 30 -2.32 -7.86 37.77
C PHE A 30 -3.08 -6.78 38.52
N LEU A 31 -4.19 -6.32 37.94
CA LEU A 31 -5.08 -5.31 38.53
C LEU A 31 -6.43 -5.97 38.81
N ASP A 32 -6.74 -6.18 40.08
CA ASP A 32 -8.02 -6.72 40.51
C ASP A 32 -9.01 -5.58 40.76
N ARG A 33 -10.08 -5.56 39.98
CA ARG A 33 -11.16 -4.54 40.08
C ARG A 33 -10.62 -3.12 40.27
N PRO A 34 -9.73 -2.65 39.36
CA PRO A 34 -9.14 -1.34 39.51
C PRO A 34 -10.24 -0.29 39.44
N ARG A 35 -10.18 0.70 40.34
CA ARG A 35 -10.99 1.89 40.15
C ARG A 35 -10.54 2.59 38.87
N PRO A 36 -11.42 3.32 38.19
CA PRO A 36 -11.07 4.02 36.96
C PRO A 36 -9.82 4.89 37.10
N ASP A 37 -9.66 5.58 38.22
CA ASP A 37 -8.47 6.40 38.54
C ASP A 37 -7.19 5.59 38.75
N THR A 38 -7.31 4.35 39.27
CA THR A 38 -6.16 3.43 39.44
C THR A 38 -5.64 2.94 38.09
N PHE A 39 -6.54 2.61 37.16
CA PHE A 39 -6.11 2.18 35.84
C PHE A 39 -5.54 3.36 35.01
N GLU A 40 -6.13 4.56 35.13
CA GLU A 40 -5.57 5.77 34.52
C GLU A 40 -4.17 6.08 35.02
N ARG A 41 -3.95 5.97 36.32
CA ARG A 41 -2.63 6.18 36.92
C ARG A 41 -1.63 5.13 36.42
N TYR A 42 -2.04 3.87 36.31
CA TYR A 42 -1.24 2.80 35.75
C TYR A 42 -0.84 3.10 34.29
N LEU A 43 -1.77 3.55 33.46
CA LEU A 43 -1.47 3.94 32.07
C LEU A 43 -0.55 5.15 32.02
N HIS A 44 -0.74 6.15 32.89
CA HIS A 44 0.13 7.32 32.98
C HIS A 44 1.57 6.95 33.38
N ASP A 45 1.73 6.03 34.32
CA ASP A 45 3.04 5.57 34.75
C ASP A 45 3.76 4.79 33.63
N LEU A 46 3.02 4.10 32.76
CA LEU A 46 3.56 3.41 31.59
C LEU A 46 4.04 4.38 30.50
N GLU A 47 3.36 5.51 30.32
CA GLU A 47 3.69 6.50 29.27
C GLU A 47 5.13 7.00 29.34
N HIS A 48 5.76 6.94 30.52
CA HIS A 48 7.09 7.50 30.74
C HIS A 48 8.23 6.48 30.70
N ASP A 49 7.98 5.21 31.03
CA ASP A 49 9.05 4.24 31.24
C ASP A 49 8.86 2.87 30.56
N SER A 50 7.68 2.57 30.01
CA SER A 50 7.35 1.22 29.53
C SER A 50 6.31 1.24 28.43
N GLU A 51 6.28 0.20 27.60
CA GLU A 51 5.25 -0.03 26.59
C GLU A 51 4.29 -1.14 27.05
N LEU A 52 2.97 -0.89 27.01
CA LEU A 52 1.97 -1.92 27.24
C LEU A 52 1.74 -2.70 25.93
N ALA A 53 2.24 -3.92 25.85
CA ALA A 53 2.13 -4.74 24.66
C ALA A 53 0.83 -5.55 24.61
N VAL A 54 0.42 -6.12 25.75
CA VAL A 54 -0.73 -7.02 25.82
C VAL A 54 -1.57 -6.69 27.06
N LEU A 55 -2.87 -6.59 26.85
CA LEU A 55 -3.87 -6.38 27.89
C LEU A 55 -4.88 -7.53 27.87
N PHE A 56 -4.99 -8.27 28.97
CA PHE A 56 -6.06 -9.23 29.20
C PHE A 56 -7.13 -8.59 30.10
N VAL A 57 -8.38 -8.62 29.68
CA VAL A 57 -9.51 -8.01 30.39
C VAL A 57 -10.58 -9.04 30.65
N GLY A 58 -11.00 -9.18 31.90
CA GLY A 58 -12.15 -10.04 32.27
C GLY A 58 -13.45 -9.59 31.60
N GLY A 59 -14.28 -10.53 31.17
CA GLY A 59 -15.53 -10.29 30.44
C GLY A 59 -16.69 -9.68 31.27
N GLY A 60 -16.42 -9.22 32.50
CA GLY A 60 -17.43 -8.60 33.37
C GLY A 60 -17.94 -7.24 32.89
N SER A 61 -18.95 -6.71 33.56
CA SER A 61 -19.64 -5.47 33.20
C SER A 61 -18.76 -4.21 33.30
N SER A 62 -17.68 -4.23 34.08
CA SER A 62 -16.71 -3.13 34.24
C SER A 62 -15.61 -3.11 33.17
N ALA A 63 -15.47 -4.18 32.42
CA ALA A 63 -14.40 -4.39 31.47
C ALA A 63 -14.31 -3.37 30.30
N PRO A 64 -15.40 -2.80 29.75
CA PRO A 64 -15.27 -1.88 28.63
C PRO A 64 -14.57 -0.57 28.97
N GLU A 65 -14.62 -0.12 30.21
CA GLU A 65 -14.04 1.18 30.59
C GLU A 65 -12.51 1.21 30.51
N PRO A 66 -11.77 0.22 31.06
CA PRO A 66 -10.32 0.15 30.87
C PRO A 66 -9.92 0.11 29.39
N VAL A 67 -10.64 -0.65 28.55
CA VAL A 67 -10.34 -0.75 27.12
C VAL A 67 -10.62 0.56 26.40
N ARG A 68 -11.74 1.26 26.69
CA ARG A 68 -12.01 2.58 26.12
C ARG A 68 -10.94 3.58 26.47
N LYS A 69 -10.48 3.62 27.73
CA LYS A 69 -9.40 4.51 28.16
C LYS A 69 -8.09 4.20 27.45
N LEU A 70 -7.76 2.91 27.31
CA LEU A 70 -6.61 2.49 26.53
C LEU A 70 -6.71 2.99 25.08
N ARG A 71 -7.83 2.73 24.40
CA ARG A 71 -8.04 3.09 22.99
C ARG A 71 -8.17 4.61 22.77
N SER A 72 -8.47 5.39 23.80
CA SER A 72 -8.46 6.86 23.69
C SER A 72 -7.05 7.47 23.66
N LYS A 73 -6.04 6.69 23.99
CA LYS A 73 -4.64 7.12 24.06
C LYS A 73 -3.84 6.56 22.89
N ARG A 74 -3.32 7.45 22.05
CA ARG A 74 -2.59 7.10 20.82
C ARG A 74 -1.35 6.23 21.06
N GLU A 75 -0.66 6.44 22.16
CA GLU A 75 0.53 5.69 22.58
C GLU A 75 0.27 4.20 22.81
N PHE A 76 -0.99 3.82 23.10
CA PHE A 76 -1.40 2.43 23.29
C PHE A 76 -2.15 1.83 22.09
N ALA A 77 -2.11 2.48 20.96
CA ALA A 77 -2.78 2.00 19.73
C ALA A 77 -2.35 0.58 19.32
N LYS A 78 -1.12 0.19 19.63
CA LYS A 78 -0.57 -1.14 19.32
C LYS A 78 -0.83 -2.20 20.39
N THR A 79 -1.36 -1.83 21.55
CA THR A 79 -1.62 -2.78 22.63
C THR A 79 -2.63 -3.82 22.17
N ARG A 80 -2.27 -5.09 22.25
CA ARG A 80 -3.17 -6.21 21.98
C ARG A 80 -4.09 -6.43 23.15
N VAL A 81 -5.39 -6.49 22.88
CA VAL A 81 -6.41 -6.66 23.91
C VAL A 81 -7.13 -7.99 23.71
N TYR A 82 -7.15 -8.79 24.76
CA TYR A 82 -7.86 -10.07 24.79
C TYR A 82 -8.91 -10.06 25.92
N VAL A 83 -10.11 -10.56 25.62
CA VAL A 83 -11.17 -10.72 26.63
C VAL A 83 -11.08 -12.11 27.23
N VAL A 84 -10.99 -12.19 28.56
CA VAL A 84 -11.05 -13.46 29.31
C VAL A 84 -12.50 -13.71 29.69
N ARG A 85 -13.11 -14.73 29.09
CA ARG A 85 -14.48 -15.16 29.39
C ARG A 85 -14.48 -16.22 30.50
N ALA A 86 -15.53 -16.27 31.32
CA ALA A 86 -15.65 -17.25 32.40
C ALA A 86 -15.60 -18.70 31.89
N ASP A 87 -16.24 -18.97 30.76
CA ASP A 87 -16.25 -20.28 30.10
C ASP A 87 -16.45 -20.14 28.57
N ALA A 88 -16.32 -21.24 27.85
CA ALA A 88 -16.46 -21.27 26.40
C ALA A 88 -17.90 -20.96 25.92
N GLY A 89 -18.93 -21.22 26.77
CA GLY A 89 -20.34 -20.94 26.48
C GLY A 89 -20.75 -19.50 26.80
N ALA A 90 -19.94 -18.77 27.58
CA ALA A 90 -20.25 -17.39 27.88
C ALA A 90 -20.24 -16.54 26.59
N PRO A 91 -21.22 -15.65 26.39
CA PRO A 91 -21.27 -14.82 25.20
C PRO A 91 -20.05 -13.89 25.12
N VAL A 92 -19.57 -13.63 23.91
CA VAL A 92 -18.58 -12.58 23.67
C VAL A 92 -19.26 -11.24 23.98
N PRO A 93 -18.66 -10.40 24.84
CA PRO A 93 -19.26 -9.12 25.16
C PRO A 93 -19.46 -8.26 23.92
N GLY A 94 -20.66 -7.71 23.71
CA GLY A 94 -20.97 -6.90 22.53
C GLY A 94 -20.13 -5.64 22.36
N TRP A 95 -19.41 -5.21 23.41
CA TRP A 95 -18.49 -4.09 23.34
C TRP A 95 -17.11 -4.47 22.76
N SER A 96 -16.76 -5.75 22.72
CA SER A 96 -15.42 -6.19 22.27
C SER A 96 -15.17 -5.85 20.81
N GLU A 97 -16.16 -6.02 19.95
CA GLU A 97 -16.08 -5.67 18.54
C GLU A 97 -15.92 -4.15 18.34
N ALA A 98 -16.67 -3.36 19.12
CA ALA A 98 -16.63 -1.89 19.02
C ALA A 98 -15.31 -1.27 19.56
N LEU A 99 -14.51 -2.02 20.32
CA LEU A 99 -13.28 -1.55 20.95
C LEU A 99 -12.02 -2.26 20.42
N ASP A 100 -12.11 -2.88 19.25
CA ASP A 100 -10.98 -3.51 18.57
C ASP A 100 -10.22 -4.50 19.48
N VAL A 101 -10.97 -5.50 19.95
CA VAL A 101 -10.43 -6.59 20.77
C VAL A 101 -9.99 -7.72 19.85
N GLU A 102 -8.77 -8.21 20.02
CA GLU A 102 -8.16 -9.22 19.13
C GLU A 102 -8.92 -10.54 19.14
N ASP A 103 -9.25 -11.04 20.34
CA ASP A 103 -9.95 -12.30 20.50
C ASP A 103 -10.50 -12.45 21.94
N SER A 104 -11.32 -13.46 22.13
CA SER A 104 -11.81 -13.87 23.44
C SER A 104 -11.27 -15.25 23.82
N VAL A 105 -10.70 -15.35 25.00
CA VAL A 105 -10.10 -16.58 25.54
C VAL A 105 -10.81 -17.04 26.81
N THR A 106 -10.69 -18.30 27.14
CA THR A 106 -11.23 -18.85 28.38
C THR A 106 -10.11 -19.23 29.35
N PRO A 107 -10.35 -19.34 30.68
CA PRO A 107 -9.34 -19.77 31.63
C PRO A 107 -8.71 -21.13 31.28
N ALA A 108 -9.44 -22.01 30.62
CA ALA A 108 -8.92 -23.28 30.15
C ALA A 108 -7.78 -23.13 29.11
N ALA A 109 -7.76 -22.03 28.36
CA ALA A 109 -6.69 -21.71 27.43
C ALA A 109 -5.36 -21.36 28.14
N PHE A 110 -5.40 -21.06 29.43
CA PHE A 110 -4.22 -20.72 30.24
C PHE A 110 -3.67 -21.92 31.02
N ALA A 111 -4.28 -23.10 30.92
CA ALA A 111 -3.84 -24.29 31.64
C ALA A 111 -2.47 -24.78 31.12
N GLY A 112 -1.61 -25.24 32.02
CA GLY A 112 -0.25 -25.66 31.70
C GLY A 112 0.60 -24.52 31.11
N ASP A 113 1.12 -24.67 29.91
CA ASP A 113 1.91 -23.64 29.22
C ASP A 113 1.06 -22.66 28.44
N GLY A 114 -0.27 -22.82 28.41
CA GLY A 114 -1.18 -22.03 27.59
C GLY A 114 -1.13 -20.53 27.86
N LEU A 115 -1.00 -20.11 29.11
CA LEU A 115 -0.82 -18.68 29.44
C LEU A 115 0.48 -18.13 28.85
N THR A 116 1.56 -18.89 28.92
CA THR A 116 2.85 -18.53 28.33
C THR A 116 2.72 -18.39 26.81
N ASP A 117 2.09 -19.37 26.17
CA ASP A 117 1.89 -19.37 24.72
C ASP A 117 1.03 -18.17 24.26
N MET A 118 -0.01 -17.83 25.00
CA MET A 118 -0.84 -16.66 24.72
C MET A 118 -0.08 -15.34 24.90
N ILE A 119 0.74 -15.23 25.92
CA ILE A 119 1.60 -14.05 26.14
C ILE A 119 2.62 -13.94 25.01
N GLU A 120 3.28 -15.04 24.65
CA GLU A 120 4.25 -15.05 23.55
C GLU A 120 3.59 -14.73 22.20
N LEU A 121 2.39 -15.25 21.96
CA LEU A 121 1.61 -14.91 20.75
C LEU A 121 1.28 -13.42 20.69
N GLY A 122 0.79 -12.86 21.82
CA GLY A 122 0.50 -11.43 21.93
C GLY A 122 1.74 -10.57 21.74
N LEU A 123 2.88 -10.95 22.33
CA LEU A 123 4.15 -10.25 22.15
C LEU A 123 4.67 -10.35 20.71
N ARG A 124 4.58 -11.52 20.08
CA ARG A 124 4.94 -11.67 18.67
C ARG A 124 4.06 -10.79 17.79
N ALA A 125 2.75 -10.78 18.02
CA ALA A 125 1.83 -9.91 17.32
C ALA A 125 2.17 -8.42 17.54
N TYR A 126 2.47 -8.01 18.77
CA TYR A 126 2.89 -6.65 19.11
C TYR A 126 4.18 -6.24 18.40
N HIS A 127 5.20 -7.10 18.41
CA HIS A 127 6.48 -6.83 17.75
C HIS A 127 6.44 -6.94 16.23
N SER A 128 5.55 -7.76 15.66
CA SER A 128 5.36 -7.87 14.21
C SER A 128 4.65 -6.67 13.64
N LEU A 129 3.87 -5.96 14.45
CA LEU A 129 3.25 -4.70 14.09
C LEU A 129 4.29 -3.59 14.13
N THR A 130 5.16 -3.58 13.17
CA THR A 130 6.02 -2.44 12.96
C THR A 130 5.16 -1.22 12.62
N LEU A 131 4.78 -0.45 13.65
CA LEU A 131 4.60 1.00 13.60
C LEU A 131 3.58 1.57 12.60
N ASP A 132 2.70 0.77 11.99
CA ASP A 132 1.68 1.34 11.13
C ASP A 132 0.46 1.74 11.96
N PRO A 133 0.17 3.05 12.12
CA PRO A 133 -1.05 3.51 12.75
C PRO A 133 -2.32 2.99 12.06
N LEU A 134 -2.20 2.50 10.82
CA LEU A 134 -3.31 1.94 10.03
C LEU A 134 -3.82 0.59 10.57
N TYR A 135 -3.08 -0.12 11.41
CA TYR A 135 -3.57 -1.36 12.04
C TYR A 135 -4.71 -1.15 13.04
N THR A 136 -4.93 0.08 13.48
CA THR A 136 -6.04 0.44 14.37
C THR A 136 -7.23 1.03 13.61
N GLU A 137 -7.10 1.23 12.30
CA GLU A 137 -8.22 1.67 11.48
C GLU A 137 -9.26 0.55 11.33
N TYR A 138 -10.52 0.94 11.39
CA TYR A 138 -11.60 0.06 11.00
C TYR A 138 -11.41 -0.37 9.54
N TYR A 139 -11.47 -1.69 9.29
CA TYR A 139 -11.10 -2.24 7.98
C TYR A 139 -11.82 -1.57 6.81
N LEU A 140 -13.11 -1.24 6.96
CA LEU A 140 -13.87 -0.57 5.89
C LEU A 140 -13.51 0.91 5.71
N ASP A 141 -12.84 1.54 6.66
CA ASP A 141 -12.37 2.93 6.55
C ASP A 141 -11.00 3.05 5.88
N MET A 142 -10.32 1.93 5.68
CA MET A 142 -9.02 1.91 5.02
C MET A 142 -9.07 2.56 3.64
N THR A 143 -8.02 3.28 3.31
CA THR A 143 -7.84 3.94 2.01
C THR A 143 -8.03 2.99 0.83
N TYR A 144 -7.56 1.74 0.96
CA TYR A 144 -7.78 0.71 -0.05
C TYR A 144 -9.25 0.51 -0.40
N ASN A 145 -10.14 0.43 0.59
CA ASN A 145 -11.56 0.15 0.33
C ASN A 145 -12.22 1.27 -0.48
N LYS A 146 -11.88 2.53 -0.18
CA LYS A 146 -12.35 3.70 -0.96
C LYS A 146 -11.86 3.66 -2.40
N ILE A 147 -10.61 3.24 -2.59
CA ILE A 147 -10.02 3.04 -3.93
C ILE A 147 -10.69 1.86 -4.62
N PHE A 148 -10.90 0.73 -3.92
CA PHE A 148 -11.53 -0.47 -4.45
C PHE A 148 -12.91 -0.18 -5.02
N ASP A 149 -13.79 0.47 -4.26
CA ASP A 149 -15.14 0.82 -4.69
C ASP A 149 -15.11 1.68 -5.96
N TRP A 150 -14.22 2.66 -6.01
CA TRP A 150 -14.05 3.49 -7.18
C TRP A 150 -13.55 2.71 -8.41
N PHE A 151 -12.60 1.80 -8.23
CA PHE A 151 -12.06 0.95 -9.30
C PHE A 151 -13.12 -0.02 -9.82
N GLU A 152 -13.88 -0.69 -8.96
CA GLU A 152 -14.94 -1.63 -9.35
C GLU A 152 -16.04 -0.94 -10.18
N THR A 153 -16.40 0.30 -9.84
CA THR A 153 -17.41 1.06 -10.61
C THR A 153 -16.93 1.50 -11.99
N THR A 154 -15.62 1.53 -12.22
CA THR A 154 -15.01 2.02 -13.48
C THR A 154 -14.26 0.94 -14.25
N ARG A 155 -14.15 -0.26 -13.70
CA ARG A 155 -13.47 -1.40 -14.32
C ARG A 155 -14.17 -1.82 -15.62
N TRP A 156 -13.39 -1.97 -16.67
CA TRP A 156 -13.86 -2.51 -17.94
C TRP A 156 -13.64 -4.03 -18.02
N ASN A 157 -14.45 -4.68 -18.88
CA ASN A 157 -14.29 -6.11 -19.13
C ASN A 157 -13.66 -6.32 -20.50
N TRP A 158 -12.59 -7.09 -20.59
CA TRP A 158 -11.93 -7.42 -21.86
C TRP A 158 -12.86 -8.12 -22.87
N LYS A 159 -13.94 -8.75 -22.42
CA LYS A 159 -14.98 -9.35 -23.28
C LYS A 159 -15.78 -8.32 -24.07
N GLU A 160 -15.71 -7.04 -23.68
CA GLU A 160 -16.32 -5.92 -24.42
C GLU A 160 -15.49 -5.51 -25.65
N ILE A 161 -14.29 -6.08 -25.81
CA ILE A 161 -13.39 -5.82 -26.92
C ILE A 161 -13.64 -6.88 -28.00
N ASP A 162 -14.13 -6.42 -29.14
CA ASP A 162 -14.45 -7.27 -30.29
C ASP A 162 -13.19 -7.50 -31.14
N PHE A 163 -12.40 -8.49 -30.80
CA PHE A 163 -11.15 -8.83 -31.50
C PHE A 163 -11.38 -9.33 -32.94
N ASP A 164 -12.60 -9.71 -33.30
CA ASP A 164 -12.91 -10.17 -34.66
C ASP A 164 -13.07 -8.97 -35.62
N LYS A 165 -13.14 -7.75 -35.09
CA LYS A 165 -13.15 -6.51 -35.86
C LYS A 165 -11.78 -5.89 -36.13
N ILE A 166 -10.70 -6.55 -35.73
CA ILE A 166 -9.35 -6.06 -36.02
C ILE A 166 -9.15 -5.99 -37.54
N ASN A 167 -8.72 -4.82 -38.00
CA ASN A 167 -8.33 -4.61 -39.38
C ASN A 167 -6.83 -4.34 -39.52
N PRO A 168 -6.02 -5.38 -39.84
CA PRO A 168 -4.58 -5.23 -39.97
C PRO A 168 -4.10 -4.20 -40.99
N GLU A 169 -4.91 -3.92 -42.03
CA GLU A 169 -4.57 -2.94 -43.10
C GLU A 169 -4.52 -1.50 -42.56
N LEU A 170 -5.17 -1.24 -41.42
CA LEU A 170 -5.19 0.08 -40.80
C LEU A 170 -4.01 0.28 -39.81
N LEU A 171 -3.20 -0.74 -39.60
CA LEU A 171 -2.07 -0.69 -38.70
C LEU A 171 -0.76 -0.34 -39.43
N SER A 172 0.00 0.57 -38.87
CA SER A 172 1.40 0.77 -39.27
C SER A 172 2.29 -0.24 -38.57
N GLU A 173 3.45 -0.54 -39.19
CA GLU A 173 4.50 -1.36 -38.59
C GLU A 173 4.93 -0.79 -37.22
N THR A 174 5.00 0.52 -37.09
CA THR A 174 5.33 1.23 -35.83
C THR A 174 4.32 0.95 -34.72
N GLU A 175 3.03 0.90 -35.05
CA GLU A 175 1.99 0.58 -34.05
C GLU A 175 2.09 -0.87 -33.60
N VAL A 176 2.39 -1.79 -34.50
CA VAL A 176 2.59 -3.20 -34.16
C VAL A 176 3.84 -3.38 -33.26
N ASP A 177 4.93 -2.73 -33.62
CA ASP A 177 6.16 -2.74 -32.80
C ASP A 177 5.90 -2.18 -31.40
N PHE A 178 5.25 -1.00 -31.32
CA PHE A 178 4.89 -0.41 -30.02
C PHE A 178 4.00 -1.32 -29.20
N LEU A 179 2.95 -1.87 -29.81
CA LEU A 179 2.03 -2.78 -29.13
C LEU A 179 2.72 -4.02 -28.58
N THR A 180 3.72 -4.54 -29.33
CA THR A 180 4.52 -5.69 -28.90
C THR A 180 5.36 -5.34 -27.68
N GLU A 181 6.01 -4.19 -27.71
CA GLU A 181 6.80 -3.70 -26.58
C GLU A 181 5.92 -3.41 -25.36
N ALA A 182 4.81 -2.69 -25.55
CA ALA A 182 3.88 -2.38 -24.47
C ALA A 182 3.35 -3.65 -23.79
N ALA A 183 2.92 -4.66 -24.57
CA ALA A 183 2.48 -5.95 -24.00
C ALA A 183 3.54 -6.62 -23.13
N ILE A 184 4.85 -6.48 -23.48
CA ILE A 184 5.95 -7.04 -22.71
C ILE A 184 6.25 -6.18 -21.48
N ILE A 185 6.21 -4.85 -21.64
CA ILE A 185 6.44 -3.88 -20.56
C ILE A 185 5.44 -4.09 -19.42
N GLU A 186 4.17 -4.22 -19.73
CA GLU A 186 3.10 -4.45 -18.76
C GLU A 186 3.29 -5.75 -17.95
N PHE A 187 3.93 -6.78 -18.53
CA PHE A 187 4.37 -7.94 -17.73
C PHE A 187 5.42 -7.60 -16.68
N GLY A 188 6.16 -6.52 -16.85
CA GLY A 188 7.19 -6.04 -15.90
C GLY A 188 6.61 -5.57 -14.58
N THR A 189 5.33 -5.26 -14.53
CA THR A 189 4.64 -4.85 -13.31
C THR A 189 4.51 -5.98 -12.28
N LEU A 190 4.53 -7.25 -12.68
CA LEU A 190 4.54 -8.37 -11.74
C LEU A 190 5.73 -8.33 -10.76
N PRO A 191 6.99 -8.15 -11.20
CA PRO A 191 8.10 -7.86 -10.29
C PRO A 191 7.89 -6.62 -9.44
N GLY A 192 7.27 -5.57 -9.98
CA GLY A 192 6.92 -4.34 -9.24
C GLY A 192 5.97 -4.61 -8.09
N ALA A 193 4.86 -5.30 -8.36
CA ALA A 193 3.90 -5.70 -7.33
C ALA A 193 4.56 -6.56 -6.23
N HIS A 194 5.42 -7.51 -6.60
CA HIS A 194 6.18 -8.31 -5.64
C HIS A 194 7.12 -7.45 -4.78
N ASN A 195 7.78 -6.44 -5.35
CA ASN A 195 8.63 -5.51 -4.60
C ASN A 195 7.79 -4.68 -3.63
N PHE A 196 6.64 -4.17 -4.05
CA PHE A 196 5.72 -3.45 -3.16
C PHE A 196 5.27 -4.30 -1.99
N LEU A 197 4.82 -5.53 -2.21
CA LEU A 197 4.42 -6.44 -1.14
C LEU A 197 5.55 -6.70 -0.13
N ARG A 198 6.79 -6.76 -0.60
CA ARG A 198 7.95 -6.93 0.27
C ARG A 198 8.25 -5.68 1.08
N GLU A 199 8.27 -4.50 0.44
CA GLU A 199 8.64 -3.23 1.09
C GLU A 199 7.54 -2.68 2.02
N TRP A 200 6.28 -2.99 1.71
CA TRP A 200 5.12 -2.61 2.53
C TRP A 200 4.54 -3.78 3.31
N GLN A 201 5.37 -4.78 3.60
CA GLN A 201 4.95 -5.90 4.43
C GLN A 201 4.41 -5.38 5.76
N GLY A 202 3.18 -5.76 6.07
CA GLY A 202 2.49 -5.30 7.26
C GLY A 202 1.56 -4.09 7.05
N GLU A 203 1.59 -3.42 5.91
CA GLU A 203 0.67 -2.33 5.58
C GLU A 203 -0.49 -2.87 4.73
N THR A 204 -1.54 -3.35 5.39
CA THR A 204 -2.66 -4.07 4.76
C THR A 204 -3.31 -3.25 3.65
N SER A 205 -3.55 -1.95 3.88
CA SER A 205 -4.21 -1.07 2.91
C SER A 205 -3.40 -0.95 1.62
N PHE A 206 -2.11 -0.61 1.72
CA PHE A 206 -1.25 -0.49 0.53
C PHE A 206 -0.96 -1.86 -0.12
N SER A 207 -0.75 -2.92 0.67
CA SER A 207 -0.53 -4.27 0.13
C SER A 207 -1.73 -4.78 -0.67
N SER A 208 -2.94 -4.52 -0.20
CA SER A 208 -4.18 -4.85 -0.93
C SER A 208 -4.29 -4.05 -2.24
N TRP A 209 -3.94 -2.76 -2.21
CA TRP A 209 -3.83 -1.93 -3.40
C TRP A 209 -2.80 -2.48 -4.39
N ALA A 210 -1.60 -2.83 -3.95
CA ALA A 210 -0.53 -3.35 -4.80
C ALA A 210 -0.94 -4.64 -5.52
N LEU A 211 -1.72 -5.52 -4.86
CA LEU A 211 -2.28 -6.72 -5.50
C LEU A 211 -3.33 -6.36 -6.56
N MET A 212 -4.20 -5.42 -6.28
CA MET A 212 -5.23 -4.97 -7.23
C MET A 212 -4.59 -4.28 -8.44
N TRP A 213 -3.65 -3.37 -8.23
CA TRP A 213 -2.88 -2.73 -9.28
C TRP A 213 -2.15 -3.76 -10.15
N GLY A 214 -1.39 -4.69 -9.55
CA GLY A 214 -0.71 -5.73 -10.31
C GLY A 214 -1.65 -6.63 -11.13
N ALA A 215 -2.90 -6.85 -10.66
CA ALA A 215 -3.91 -7.59 -11.43
C ALA A 215 -4.45 -6.76 -12.62
N GLU A 216 -4.57 -5.44 -12.48
CA GLU A 216 -4.98 -4.56 -13.60
C GLU A 216 -3.87 -4.45 -14.64
N GLU A 217 -2.62 -4.30 -14.23
CA GLU A 217 -1.45 -4.33 -15.12
C GLU A 217 -1.33 -5.64 -15.91
N ALA A 218 -1.51 -6.77 -15.23
CA ALA A 218 -1.56 -8.07 -15.91
C ALA A 218 -2.69 -8.13 -16.95
N ARG A 219 -3.80 -7.41 -16.74
CA ARG A 219 -4.89 -7.28 -17.72
C ARG A 219 -4.45 -6.44 -18.94
N HIS A 220 -3.69 -5.37 -18.72
CA HIS A 220 -3.12 -4.53 -19.78
C HIS A 220 -2.23 -5.36 -20.70
N SER A 221 -1.32 -6.14 -20.13
CA SER A 221 -0.51 -7.07 -20.90
C SER A 221 -1.34 -8.10 -21.66
N LEU A 222 -2.31 -8.73 -20.98
CA LEU A 222 -3.12 -9.79 -21.57
C LEU A 222 -3.96 -9.32 -22.75
N VAL A 223 -4.59 -8.14 -22.67
CA VAL A 223 -5.43 -7.63 -23.76
C VAL A 223 -4.61 -7.28 -24.99
N GLN A 224 -3.41 -6.71 -24.79
CA GLN A 224 -2.48 -6.42 -25.88
C GLN A 224 -1.91 -7.70 -26.51
N ALA A 225 -1.53 -8.68 -25.69
CA ALA A 225 -1.08 -9.98 -26.18
C ALA A 225 -2.15 -10.72 -26.97
N ARG A 226 -3.43 -10.62 -26.59
CA ARG A 226 -4.55 -11.20 -27.36
C ARG A 226 -4.75 -10.49 -28.70
N TYR A 227 -4.60 -9.19 -28.72
CA TYR A 227 -4.64 -8.43 -29.97
C TYR A 227 -3.54 -8.89 -30.93
N LEU A 228 -2.29 -8.95 -30.44
CA LEU A 228 -1.13 -9.45 -31.20
C LEU A 228 -1.31 -10.87 -31.70
N ASP A 229 -1.92 -11.73 -30.90
CA ASP A 229 -2.20 -13.13 -31.27
C ASP A 229 -3.13 -13.21 -32.51
N ARG A 230 -4.10 -12.30 -32.63
CA ARG A 230 -4.95 -12.17 -33.83
C ARG A 230 -4.17 -11.74 -35.08
N LEU A 231 -3.05 -11.03 -34.90
CA LEU A 231 -2.13 -10.68 -35.98
C LEU A 231 -1.08 -11.79 -36.25
N GLY A 232 -1.15 -12.93 -35.59
CA GLY A 232 -0.18 -14.03 -35.68
C GLY A 232 1.13 -13.79 -34.90
N ILE A 233 1.19 -12.72 -34.09
CA ILE A 233 2.37 -12.35 -33.31
C ILE A 233 2.23 -12.95 -31.91
N LYS A 234 3.18 -13.79 -31.49
CA LYS A 234 3.14 -14.51 -30.21
C LYS A 234 4.02 -13.83 -29.16
N VAL A 235 3.39 -13.17 -28.18
CA VAL A 235 4.09 -12.76 -26.96
C VAL A 235 4.30 -13.99 -26.08
N ARG A 236 5.54 -14.28 -25.70
CA ARG A 236 5.92 -15.46 -24.92
C ARG A 236 6.33 -15.06 -23.50
N SER A 237 6.04 -15.92 -22.53
CA SER A 237 6.41 -15.70 -21.12
C SER A 237 7.91 -15.44 -20.91
N LYS A 238 8.77 -15.98 -21.75
CA LYS A 238 10.22 -15.68 -21.72
C LYS A 238 10.55 -14.21 -21.98
N HIS A 239 9.70 -13.47 -22.67
CA HIS A 239 9.88 -12.04 -22.90
C HIS A 239 9.60 -11.22 -21.63
N ALA A 240 8.85 -11.78 -20.68
CA ALA A 240 8.59 -11.18 -19.37
C ALA A 240 9.63 -11.55 -18.30
N LEU A 241 10.73 -12.21 -18.70
CA LEU A 241 11.83 -12.52 -17.77
C LEU A 241 12.70 -11.30 -17.60
N TYR A 242 12.43 -10.56 -16.55
CA TYR A 242 13.23 -9.40 -16.18
C TYR A 242 14.31 -9.77 -15.20
N LYS A 243 15.43 -9.07 -15.32
CA LYS A 243 16.42 -9.04 -14.27
C LYS A 243 15.81 -8.27 -13.09
N ARG A 244 15.42 -8.99 -12.05
CA ARG A 244 14.90 -8.38 -10.81
C ARG A 244 16.04 -7.65 -10.12
N GLU A 245 15.98 -6.35 -10.11
CA GLU A 245 16.87 -5.55 -9.31
C GLU A 245 16.11 -5.09 -8.04
N PRO A 246 16.77 -5.14 -6.86
CA PRO A 246 16.19 -4.55 -5.66
C PRO A 246 16.05 -3.04 -5.85
N TYR A 247 15.22 -2.39 -5.02
CA TYR A 247 15.19 -0.94 -4.96
C TYR A 247 16.60 -0.38 -4.80
N PRO A 248 16.94 0.74 -5.47
CA PRO A 248 18.20 1.42 -5.26
C PRO A 248 18.38 1.76 -3.77
N MET A 249 19.61 1.60 -3.26
CA MET A 249 19.92 2.01 -1.90
C MET A 249 19.65 3.51 -1.72
N GLY A 250 18.90 3.87 -0.67
CA GLY A 250 18.52 5.25 -0.40
C GLY A 250 17.15 5.68 -0.90
N ASP A 251 16.44 4.82 -1.62
CA ASP A 251 15.04 5.07 -1.94
C ASP A 251 14.16 4.99 -0.70
N THR A 252 13.16 5.83 -0.68
CA THR A 252 12.17 5.89 0.40
C THR A 252 10.80 5.50 -0.12
N ARG A 253 9.89 5.10 0.77
CA ARG A 253 8.52 4.73 0.39
C ARG A 253 7.81 5.85 -0.37
N SER A 254 7.83 7.06 0.15
CA SER A 254 7.20 8.22 -0.50
C SER A 254 7.88 8.60 -1.82
N GLY A 255 9.21 8.47 -1.90
CA GLY A 255 9.95 8.64 -3.16
C GLY A 255 9.55 7.61 -4.20
N THR A 256 9.43 6.36 -3.82
CA THR A 256 8.99 5.27 -4.70
C THR A 256 7.56 5.47 -5.20
N LEU A 257 6.62 5.82 -4.31
CA LEU A 257 5.25 6.10 -4.72
C LEU A 257 5.19 7.30 -5.68
N MET A 258 5.97 8.34 -5.42
CA MET A 258 6.03 9.51 -6.30
C MET A 258 6.60 9.14 -7.69
N MET A 259 7.58 8.27 -7.75
CA MET A 259 8.12 7.73 -9.01
C MET A 259 7.02 6.99 -9.80
N ASN A 260 6.21 6.17 -9.13
CA ASN A 260 5.07 5.49 -9.78
C ASN A 260 4.02 6.49 -10.26
N ILE A 261 3.69 7.54 -9.48
CA ILE A 261 2.77 8.61 -9.94
C ILE A 261 3.24 9.21 -11.26
N ILE A 262 4.53 9.50 -11.39
CA ILE A 262 5.11 10.06 -12.61
C ILE A 262 5.02 9.07 -13.77
N SER A 263 5.37 7.82 -13.53
CA SER A 263 5.33 6.74 -14.51
C SER A 263 3.92 6.52 -15.05
N GLU A 264 2.94 6.34 -14.18
CA GLU A 264 1.53 6.13 -14.54
C GLU A 264 0.94 7.35 -15.27
N ALA A 265 1.29 8.56 -14.83
CA ALA A 265 0.85 9.78 -15.52
C ALA A 265 1.41 9.85 -16.94
N ARG A 266 2.67 9.48 -17.14
CA ARG A 266 3.32 9.45 -18.46
C ARG A 266 2.74 8.33 -19.33
N ALA A 267 2.50 7.14 -18.77
CA ALA A 267 1.86 6.02 -19.46
C ALA A 267 0.43 6.40 -19.91
N SER A 268 -0.35 7.03 -19.03
CA SER A 268 -1.70 7.53 -19.35
C SER A 268 -1.69 8.46 -20.57
N GLU A 269 -0.83 9.48 -20.57
CA GLU A 269 -0.73 10.42 -21.70
C GLU A 269 -0.26 9.75 -22.99
N LEU A 270 0.67 8.83 -22.87
CA LEU A 270 1.17 8.05 -24.01
C LEU A 270 0.05 7.25 -24.66
N TYR A 271 -0.71 6.48 -23.89
CA TYR A 271 -1.83 5.70 -24.40
C TYR A 271 -2.94 6.58 -25.00
N HIS A 272 -3.23 7.73 -24.40
CA HIS A 272 -4.20 8.67 -24.96
C HIS A 272 -3.76 9.26 -26.31
N ARG A 273 -2.48 9.59 -26.47
CA ARG A 273 -1.92 10.07 -27.73
C ARG A 273 -1.94 9.00 -28.81
N LEU A 274 -1.50 7.79 -28.46
CA LEU A 274 -1.59 6.65 -29.38
C LEU A 274 -3.03 6.39 -29.84
N ALA A 275 -3.97 6.44 -28.91
CA ALA A 275 -5.39 6.31 -29.25
C ALA A 275 -5.93 7.45 -30.14
N ALA A 276 -5.35 8.65 -30.03
CA ALA A 276 -5.74 9.77 -30.90
C ALA A 276 -5.21 9.60 -32.33
N GLU A 277 -3.98 9.07 -32.46
CA GLU A 277 -3.29 8.94 -33.74
C GLU A 277 -3.70 7.71 -34.54
N THR A 278 -4.04 6.60 -33.89
CA THR A 278 -4.39 5.36 -34.58
C THR A 278 -5.78 5.45 -35.30
N THR A 279 -5.86 4.81 -36.44
CA THR A 279 -7.13 4.67 -37.23
C THR A 279 -7.76 3.30 -36.99
N GLU A 280 -7.03 2.30 -36.48
CA GLU A 280 -7.56 0.97 -36.20
C GLU A 280 -8.49 1.00 -34.97
N PRO A 281 -9.77 0.65 -35.11
CA PRO A 281 -10.78 0.93 -34.08
C PRO A 281 -10.62 0.10 -32.80
N VAL A 282 -10.12 -1.14 -32.89
CA VAL A 282 -10.00 -2.04 -31.76
C VAL A 282 -8.81 -1.63 -30.88
N ILE A 283 -7.64 -1.39 -31.48
CA ILE A 283 -6.49 -0.92 -30.71
C ILE A 283 -6.72 0.47 -30.14
N LYS A 284 -7.40 1.35 -30.88
CA LYS A 284 -7.85 2.65 -30.38
C LYS A 284 -8.66 2.52 -29.11
N ARG A 285 -9.59 1.56 -29.09
CA ARG A 285 -10.43 1.28 -27.90
C ARG A 285 -9.57 0.78 -26.75
N ILE A 286 -8.66 -0.15 -27.01
CA ILE A 286 -7.74 -0.70 -26.00
C ILE A 286 -6.92 0.43 -25.36
N TRP A 287 -6.19 1.21 -26.15
CA TRP A 287 -5.34 2.28 -25.63
C TRP A 287 -6.11 3.36 -24.87
N LYS A 288 -7.35 3.67 -25.25
CA LYS A 288 -8.23 4.55 -24.45
C LYS A 288 -8.54 3.96 -23.06
N LEU A 289 -8.76 2.66 -23.00
CA LEU A 289 -9.06 1.97 -21.74
C LEU A 289 -7.81 1.94 -20.85
N LEU A 290 -6.66 1.57 -21.39
CA LEU A 290 -5.40 1.57 -20.68
C LEU A 290 -5.06 2.97 -20.16
N GLY A 291 -5.05 3.99 -21.03
CA GLY A 291 -4.76 5.36 -20.60
C GLY A 291 -5.67 5.88 -19.47
N ARG A 292 -6.93 5.43 -19.43
CA ARG A 292 -7.83 5.74 -18.32
C ARG A 292 -7.44 4.98 -17.04
N ASP A 293 -7.02 3.73 -17.17
CA ASP A 293 -6.59 2.93 -16.02
C ASP A 293 -5.31 3.51 -15.41
N GLU A 294 -4.29 3.85 -16.23
CA GLU A 294 -3.06 4.48 -15.74
C GLU A 294 -3.31 5.81 -15.03
N SER A 295 -4.28 6.60 -15.51
CA SER A 295 -4.70 7.82 -14.80
C SER A 295 -5.29 7.53 -13.43
N ARG A 296 -6.01 6.41 -13.26
CA ARG A 296 -6.55 5.96 -11.98
C ARG A 296 -5.44 5.44 -11.07
N HIS A 297 -4.48 4.67 -11.63
CA HIS A 297 -3.31 4.20 -10.91
C HIS A 297 -2.50 5.37 -10.33
N ALA A 298 -2.16 6.37 -11.16
CA ALA A 298 -1.49 7.58 -10.72
C ALA A 298 -2.21 8.26 -9.55
N ARG A 299 -3.55 8.37 -9.63
CA ARG A 299 -4.36 8.97 -8.57
C ARG A 299 -4.36 8.12 -7.30
N ALA A 300 -4.41 6.81 -7.39
CA ALA A 300 -4.38 5.93 -6.23
C ALA A 300 -3.01 6.00 -5.52
N PHE A 301 -1.91 5.93 -6.26
CA PHE A 301 -0.57 6.16 -5.70
C PHE A 301 -0.45 7.54 -5.06
N TYR A 302 -1.07 8.57 -5.65
CA TYR A 302 -1.10 9.90 -5.05
C TYR A 302 -1.81 9.92 -3.69
N VAL A 303 -2.93 9.22 -3.52
CA VAL A 303 -3.63 9.17 -2.24
C VAL A 303 -2.73 8.60 -1.13
N PHE A 304 -2.06 7.48 -1.39
CA PHE A 304 -1.10 6.91 -0.41
C PHE A 304 0.11 7.81 -0.18
N THR A 305 0.60 8.49 -1.21
CA THR A 305 1.71 9.46 -1.05
C THR A 305 1.29 10.65 -0.19
N ASP A 306 0.07 11.16 -0.37
CA ASP A 306 -0.48 12.27 0.41
C ASP A 306 -0.62 11.89 1.89
N GLU A 307 -1.07 10.67 2.19
CA GLU A 307 -1.12 10.14 3.56
C GLU A 307 0.26 10.11 4.22
N LEU A 308 1.28 9.58 3.52
CA LEU A 308 2.65 9.57 4.01
C LEU A 308 3.18 10.99 4.23
N CYS A 309 2.93 11.90 3.31
CA CYS A 309 3.40 13.29 3.41
C CYS A 309 2.72 14.05 4.56
N ARG A 310 1.45 13.78 4.83
CA ARG A 310 0.73 14.38 5.97
C ARG A 310 1.22 13.84 7.31
N SER A 311 1.62 12.58 7.35
CA SER A 311 2.11 11.94 8.58
C SER A 311 3.56 12.30 8.90
N SER A 312 4.37 12.68 7.91
CA SER A 312 5.81 12.88 8.06
C SER A 312 6.35 13.96 7.14
N LYS A 313 6.98 14.99 7.73
CA LYS A 313 7.73 16.00 6.98
C LYS A 313 8.85 15.38 6.14
N GLN A 314 9.50 14.33 6.65
CA GLN A 314 10.55 13.64 5.90
C GLN A 314 9.98 12.96 4.64
N SER A 315 8.82 12.32 4.74
CA SER A 315 8.14 11.73 3.58
C SER A 315 7.79 12.78 2.52
N GLN A 316 7.38 13.98 2.93
CA GLN A 316 7.15 15.10 2.00
C GLN A 316 8.47 15.52 1.29
N ILE A 317 9.56 15.64 2.04
CA ILE A 317 10.88 15.97 1.48
C ILE A 317 11.30 14.91 0.47
N ASP A 318 11.14 13.64 0.78
CA ASP A 318 11.56 12.52 -0.07
C ASP A 318 10.73 12.45 -1.36
N ALA A 319 9.40 12.66 -1.28
CA ALA A 319 8.54 12.75 -2.46
C ALA A 319 8.96 13.91 -3.37
N LEU A 320 9.23 15.09 -2.80
CA LEU A 320 9.68 16.26 -3.55
C LEU A 320 11.08 16.05 -4.15
N LYS A 321 12.00 15.41 -3.44
CA LYS A 321 13.32 15.04 -3.97
C LYS A 321 13.21 14.13 -5.18
N MET A 322 12.42 13.07 -5.09
CA MET A 322 12.20 12.13 -6.19
C MET A 322 11.60 12.86 -7.39
N THR A 323 10.58 13.69 -7.17
CA THR A 323 10.00 14.49 -8.25
C THR A 323 11.04 15.40 -8.91
N TYR A 324 11.83 16.11 -8.10
CA TYR A 324 12.87 16.99 -8.62
C TYR A 324 13.88 16.22 -9.46
N VAL A 325 14.40 15.13 -8.94
CA VAL A 325 15.42 14.32 -9.64
C VAL A 325 14.87 13.80 -10.95
N TRP A 326 13.70 13.20 -10.95
CA TRP A 326 13.12 12.60 -12.15
C TRP A 326 12.75 13.64 -13.23
N LEU A 327 12.14 14.74 -12.84
CA LEU A 327 11.74 15.77 -13.80
C LEU A 327 12.93 16.64 -14.27
N ALA A 328 13.98 16.78 -13.45
CA ALA A 328 15.16 17.58 -13.81
C ALA A 328 16.21 16.82 -14.60
N ASP A 329 16.42 15.56 -14.29
CA ASP A 329 17.60 14.78 -14.71
C ASP A 329 17.28 13.81 -15.85
N ARG A 330 16.06 13.80 -16.33
CA ARG A 330 15.60 13.00 -17.46
C ARG A 330 15.94 11.51 -17.35
N ASP A 331 15.80 10.98 -16.15
CA ASP A 331 15.85 9.54 -15.81
C ASP A 331 17.25 8.90 -15.82
N GLU A 332 18.33 9.65 -16.00
CA GLU A 332 19.68 9.09 -15.91
C GLU A 332 19.97 8.54 -14.50
N GLY A 333 20.06 7.23 -14.40
CA GLY A 333 20.41 6.52 -13.17
C GLY A 333 19.27 6.16 -12.23
N ILE A 334 18.04 6.61 -12.49
CA ILE A 334 16.86 6.21 -11.69
C ILE A 334 16.30 4.91 -12.25
N LYS A 335 16.11 3.93 -11.36
CA LYS A 335 15.54 2.62 -11.69
C LYS A 335 14.12 2.52 -11.19
N HIS A 336 13.17 2.30 -12.09
CA HIS A 336 11.79 2.05 -11.71
C HIS A 336 11.66 0.68 -11.02
N PRO A 337 10.81 0.52 -9.97
CA PRO A 337 10.61 -0.74 -9.28
C PRO A 337 10.14 -1.88 -10.17
N ALA A 338 9.36 -1.58 -11.21
CA ALA A 338 8.90 -2.56 -12.18
C ALA A 338 10.03 -3.09 -13.10
N GLY A 339 11.20 -2.49 -13.06
CA GLY A 339 12.36 -2.92 -13.84
C GLY A 339 12.70 -2.01 -15.00
N HIS A 340 13.72 -2.40 -15.76
CA HIS A 340 14.14 -1.70 -16.96
C HIS A 340 13.53 -2.34 -18.19
N PHE A 341 13.06 -1.49 -19.09
CA PHE A 341 12.54 -1.91 -20.37
C PHE A 341 13.69 -1.91 -21.39
N TYR A 342 13.80 -3.02 -22.10
CA TYR A 342 14.62 -3.06 -23.29
C TYR A 342 13.69 -2.94 -24.48
N PRO A 343 13.85 -1.94 -25.34
CA PRO A 343 13.08 -1.86 -26.57
C PRO A 343 13.34 -3.10 -27.41
N HIS A 344 12.25 -3.75 -27.82
CA HIS A 344 12.30 -4.90 -28.71
C HIS A 344 12.11 -4.50 -30.18
N SER A 345 11.86 -3.21 -30.44
CA SER A 345 11.70 -2.69 -31.80
C SER A 345 12.99 -2.85 -32.58
N THR A 346 12.86 -3.47 -33.73
CA THR A 346 13.95 -3.61 -34.71
C THR A 346 13.92 -2.50 -35.77
N SER A 347 12.88 -1.67 -35.76
CA SER A 347 12.68 -0.59 -36.74
C SER A 347 13.18 0.75 -36.21
N ALA A 348 14.29 1.26 -36.75
CA ALA A 348 14.81 2.59 -36.40
C ALA A 348 13.82 3.73 -36.69
N LYS A 349 12.91 3.59 -37.66
CA LYS A 349 11.86 4.55 -37.96
C LYS A 349 10.75 4.49 -36.91
N GLY A 350 10.37 3.27 -36.50
CA GLY A 350 9.41 3.03 -35.45
C GLY A 350 9.86 3.61 -34.11
N LEU A 351 11.11 3.35 -33.72
CA LEU A 351 11.69 3.91 -32.50
C LEU A 351 11.61 5.43 -32.46
N ARG A 352 12.04 6.12 -33.51
CA ARG A 352 11.99 7.59 -33.57
C ARG A 352 10.55 8.14 -33.44
N ARG A 353 9.56 7.45 -33.99
CA ARG A 353 8.16 7.86 -33.86
C ARG A 353 7.66 7.64 -32.45
N ILE A 354 7.98 6.52 -31.83
CA ILE A 354 7.65 6.24 -30.42
C ILE A 354 8.29 7.30 -29.53
N GLU A 355 9.56 7.58 -29.68
CA GLU A 355 10.29 8.63 -28.94
C GLU A 355 9.61 10.01 -29.07
N ALA A 356 9.19 10.38 -30.26
CA ALA A 356 8.49 11.65 -30.48
C ALA A 356 7.11 11.71 -29.78
N ILE A 357 6.35 10.62 -29.82
CA ILE A 357 5.06 10.50 -29.12
C ILE A 357 5.28 10.54 -27.61
N GLN A 358 6.28 9.80 -27.11
CA GLN A 358 6.65 9.77 -25.69
C GLN A 358 7.09 11.14 -25.18
N ALA A 359 7.93 11.85 -25.93
CA ALA A 359 8.38 13.19 -25.53
C ALA A 359 7.20 14.14 -25.33
N GLY A 360 6.26 14.19 -26.28
CA GLY A 360 5.08 15.03 -26.13
C GLY A 360 4.12 14.58 -25.04
N ALA A 361 4.00 13.28 -24.78
CA ALA A 361 3.24 12.73 -23.64
C ALA A 361 3.89 13.13 -22.31
N THR A 362 5.19 13.06 -22.20
CA THR A 362 5.97 13.43 -21.02
C THR A 362 5.71 14.87 -20.60
N ASP A 363 5.79 15.84 -21.51
CA ASP A 363 5.54 17.25 -21.21
C ASP A 363 4.14 17.49 -20.61
N THR A 364 3.13 16.82 -21.15
CA THR A 364 1.75 16.94 -20.65
C THR A 364 1.58 16.27 -19.29
N ALA A 365 2.16 15.08 -19.10
CA ALA A 365 2.11 14.34 -17.87
C ALA A 365 2.84 15.10 -16.74
N ASP A 366 4.01 15.66 -17.01
CA ASP A 366 4.82 16.38 -16.04
C ASP A 366 4.09 17.63 -15.51
N ASN A 367 3.31 18.32 -16.34
CA ASN A 367 2.44 19.40 -15.89
C ASN A 367 1.34 18.91 -14.93
N LYS A 368 0.76 17.73 -15.17
CA LYS A 368 -0.20 17.11 -14.25
C LYS A 368 0.45 16.71 -12.93
N VAL A 369 1.67 16.15 -13.00
CA VAL A 369 2.47 15.81 -11.82
C VAL A 369 2.78 17.06 -10.99
N LEU A 370 3.17 18.18 -11.60
CA LEU A 370 3.38 19.43 -10.89
C LEU A 370 2.13 19.91 -10.15
N SER A 371 0.94 19.71 -10.72
CA SER A 371 -0.32 20.00 -10.02
C SER A 371 -0.53 19.11 -8.78
N MET A 372 -0.14 17.85 -8.81
CA MET A 372 -0.17 16.96 -7.63
C MET A 372 0.86 17.38 -6.59
N VAL A 373 2.05 17.76 -7.03
CA VAL A 373 3.16 18.23 -6.17
C VAL A 373 2.79 19.48 -5.40
N ARG A 374 2.09 20.46 -6.01
CA ARG A 374 1.56 21.65 -5.29
C ARG A 374 0.75 21.23 -4.07
N ARG A 375 -0.14 20.26 -4.24
CA ARG A 375 -0.98 19.78 -3.14
C ARG A 375 -0.18 19.06 -2.07
N LEU A 376 0.74 18.18 -2.45
CA LEU A 376 1.63 17.46 -1.51
C LEU A 376 2.51 18.42 -0.71
N ALA A 377 2.98 19.49 -1.36
CA ALA A 377 3.81 20.52 -0.75
C ALA A 377 3.02 21.58 0.03
N SER A 378 1.68 21.60 -0.11
CA SER A 378 0.81 22.69 0.35
C SER A 378 1.35 24.05 -0.10
N ASP A 379 1.72 24.16 -1.40
CA ASP A 379 2.40 25.31 -1.94
C ASP A 379 1.99 25.54 -3.42
N ASP A 380 1.06 26.46 -3.62
CA ASP A 380 0.52 26.77 -4.94
C ASP A 380 1.51 27.55 -5.83
N SER A 381 2.62 28.04 -5.29
CA SER A 381 3.65 28.75 -6.05
C SER A 381 4.57 27.85 -6.88
N ILE A 382 4.45 26.52 -6.74
CA ILE A 382 5.25 25.57 -7.50
C ILE A 382 4.67 25.47 -8.93
N GLU A 383 5.29 26.12 -9.89
CA GLU A 383 4.91 26.09 -11.29
C GLU A 383 5.90 25.30 -12.17
N SER A 384 7.10 25.06 -11.64
CA SER A 384 8.19 24.41 -12.38
C SER A 384 9.04 23.51 -11.48
N VAL A 385 9.86 22.68 -12.10
CA VAL A 385 10.89 21.87 -11.43
C VAL A 385 11.85 22.74 -10.60
N ARG A 386 12.12 23.97 -11.06
CA ARG A 386 12.96 24.93 -10.33
C ARG A 386 12.35 25.31 -8.99
N ASP A 387 11.04 25.47 -8.93
CA ASP A 387 10.33 25.87 -7.72
C ASP A 387 10.33 24.74 -6.69
N ILE A 388 10.26 23.46 -7.15
CA ILE A 388 10.45 22.29 -6.28
C ILE A 388 11.80 22.37 -5.57
N LYS A 389 12.88 22.75 -6.28
CA LYS A 389 14.20 22.93 -5.67
C LYS A 389 14.20 24.04 -4.63
N GLY A 390 13.49 25.13 -4.90
CA GLY A 390 13.31 26.24 -3.96
C GLY A 390 12.59 25.76 -2.69
N LYS A 391 11.48 25.04 -2.85
CA LYS A 391 10.71 24.46 -1.74
C LYS A 391 11.55 23.51 -0.89
N LEU A 392 12.30 22.59 -1.52
CA LEU A 392 13.20 21.67 -0.81
C LEU A 392 14.20 22.39 0.09
N ARG A 393 14.79 23.51 -0.39
CA ARG A 393 15.71 24.33 0.43
C ARG A 393 15.04 24.96 1.64
N SER A 394 13.76 25.25 1.57
CA SER A 394 13.00 25.84 2.69
C SER A 394 12.55 24.79 3.71
N LEU A 395 12.55 23.51 3.35
CA LEU A 395 12.14 22.41 4.22
C LEU A 395 13.31 21.77 4.98
N VAL A 396 14.52 21.92 4.48
CA VAL A 396 15.78 21.45 5.10
C VAL A 396 16.43 22.58 5.88
#